data_4f3b067f2d9be5b5d1af139a8987295c
#
_entry.id   4f3b067f2d9be5b5d1af139a8987295c
#
_cell.length_a   1.000
_cell.length_b   1.000
_cell.length_c   1.000
_cell.angle_alpha   90.00
_cell.angle_beta   90.00
_cell.angle_gamma   90.00
#
_symmetry.space_group_name_H-M   'P 1'
#
loop_
_entity.id
_entity.type
_entity.pdbx_description
1 polymer ?
#
loop_
_entity_poly.entity_id
_entity_poly.type
_entity_poly.pdbx_seq_one_letter_code
_entity_poly.pdbx_strand_id
1 'polypeptide(L)'
;MTSLRSRIKLTPMLYFAYGSNLNHYQMQERCKDCKYIKNTFLEGYKLSFCAVSRSYGVANVVKKSGSKVPGGLWEISPEDEKVLDDYEGYPSLYTKEYFEHNAEKVLFYLIKRKFEYKRPLRRYVDTINEGYMNCDLDREYLRKRLIHYGIEL
;
A
#
# COMPACT_ATOMS: atom_id res chain seq x y z
N MET A 1 -11.94 8.12 -34.08
CA MET A 1 -12.49 6.79 -33.87
C MET A 1 -11.85 6.09 -32.68
N THR A 2 -10.60 5.75 -32.79
CA THR A 2 -9.84 5.15 -31.70
C THR A 2 -9.80 6.03 -30.48
N SER A 3 -9.75 7.35 -30.64
CA SER A 3 -9.68 8.29 -29.51
C SER A 3 -10.92 8.25 -28.63
N LEU A 4 -12.11 8.09 -29.21
CA LEU A 4 -13.34 8.02 -28.44
C LEU A 4 -13.40 6.76 -27.59
N ARG A 5 -13.01 5.64 -28.17
CA ARG A 5 -12.95 4.37 -27.48
C ARG A 5 -11.96 4.41 -26.32
N SER A 6 -10.80 5.03 -26.52
CA SER A 6 -9.79 5.22 -25.48
C SER A 6 -10.33 6.07 -24.34
N ARG A 7 -11.05 7.14 -24.62
CA ARG A 7 -11.62 8.01 -23.59
C ARG A 7 -12.65 7.29 -22.73
N ILE A 8 -13.50 6.47 -23.34
CA ILE A 8 -14.52 5.72 -22.59
C ILE A 8 -13.87 4.68 -21.71
N LYS A 9 -12.75 4.12 -22.17
CA LYS A 9 -12.06 3.01 -21.54
C LYS A 9 -11.26 3.39 -20.29
N LEU A 10 -10.87 4.65 -20.19
CA LEU A 10 -9.79 5.04 -19.29
C LEU A 10 -10.25 5.96 -18.17
N THR A 11 -11.16 5.49 -17.32
CA THR A 11 -11.33 6.11 -16.02
C THR A 11 -10.27 5.50 -15.12
N PRO A 12 -9.20 6.23 -14.78
CA PRO A 12 -8.17 5.69 -13.92
C PRO A 12 -8.71 5.48 -12.52
N MET A 13 -8.20 4.44 -11.86
CA MET A 13 -8.49 4.17 -10.47
C MET A 13 -7.38 4.75 -9.62
N LEU A 14 -7.72 5.16 -8.41
CA LEU A 14 -6.73 5.57 -7.42
C LEU A 14 -6.47 4.42 -6.45
N TYR A 15 -5.21 4.22 -6.12
CA TYR A 15 -4.73 3.18 -5.23
C TYR A 15 -3.81 3.79 -4.18
N PHE A 16 -4.05 3.46 -2.91
CA PHE A 16 -3.22 3.92 -1.80
C PHE A 16 -2.27 2.81 -1.37
N ALA A 17 -0.97 3.06 -1.50
CA ALA A 17 0.09 2.16 -1.04
C ALA A 17 0.62 2.63 0.30
N TYR A 18 0.88 1.69 1.21
CA TYR A 18 1.43 2.01 2.53
C TYR A 18 2.61 1.12 2.92
N GLY A 19 2.93 0.13 2.10
CA GLY A 19 4.00 -0.82 2.33
C GLY A 19 5.02 -0.83 1.19
N SER A 20 5.35 -2.01 0.67
CA SER A 20 6.40 -2.14 -0.35
C SER A 20 6.08 -1.40 -1.65
N ASN A 21 4.80 -1.21 -1.99
CA ASN A 21 4.42 -0.47 -3.20
C ASN A 21 4.56 1.03 -3.08
N LEU A 22 5.03 1.54 -1.94
CA LEU A 22 5.54 2.90 -1.83
C LEU A 22 6.84 3.07 -2.61
N ASN A 23 7.58 1.99 -2.78
CA ASN A 23 8.84 1.99 -3.51
C ASN A 23 8.54 2.17 -5.00
N HIS A 24 8.99 3.30 -5.57
CA HIS A 24 8.65 3.66 -6.95
C HIS A 24 9.22 2.65 -7.94
N TYR A 25 10.43 2.20 -7.74
CA TYR A 25 11.03 1.20 -8.61
C TYR A 25 10.19 -0.08 -8.64
N GLN A 26 9.86 -0.58 -7.45
CA GLN A 26 9.10 -1.83 -7.34
C GLN A 26 7.69 -1.69 -7.93
N MET A 27 7.01 -0.59 -7.62
CA MET A 27 5.66 -0.37 -8.15
C MET A 27 5.65 -0.26 -9.67
N GLN A 28 6.62 0.45 -10.23
CA GLN A 28 6.75 0.61 -11.68
C GLN A 28 7.10 -0.70 -12.39
N GLU A 29 7.83 -1.59 -11.72
CA GLU A 29 8.12 -2.92 -12.26
C GLU A 29 6.88 -3.81 -12.29
N ARG A 30 6.01 -3.68 -11.29
CA ARG A 30 4.78 -4.47 -11.21
C ARG A 30 3.69 -3.97 -12.12
N CYS A 31 3.47 -2.67 -12.13
CA CYS A 31 2.32 -2.03 -12.78
C CYS A 31 2.80 -1.11 -13.89
N LYS A 32 2.61 -1.52 -15.12
CA LYS A 32 3.18 -0.81 -16.28
C LYS A 32 2.50 0.51 -16.59
N ASP A 33 1.25 0.68 -16.16
CA ASP A 33 0.48 1.88 -16.42
C ASP A 33 0.42 2.82 -15.23
N CYS A 34 1.06 2.47 -14.12
CA CYS A 34 0.93 3.24 -12.89
C CYS A 34 1.59 4.60 -12.99
N LYS A 35 1.02 5.55 -12.26
CA LYS A 35 1.53 6.91 -12.19
C LYS A 35 1.41 7.40 -10.75
N TYR A 36 2.52 7.79 -10.16
CA TYR A 36 2.51 8.36 -8.81
C TYR A 36 1.89 9.75 -8.83
N ILE A 37 0.94 10.01 -7.92
CA ILE A 37 0.23 11.28 -7.85
C ILE A 37 0.79 12.15 -6.72
N LYS A 38 0.72 11.70 -5.47
CA LYS A 38 1.15 12.47 -4.30
C LYS A 38 1.09 11.61 -3.05
N ASN A 39 1.68 12.10 -1.97
CA ASN A 39 1.49 11.46 -0.67
C ASN A 39 0.20 11.92 0.00
N THR A 40 -0.33 11.09 0.90
CA THR A 40 -1.48 11.42 1.72
C THR A 40 -1.53 10.48 2.93
N PHE A 41 -2.61 10.53 3.68
CA PHE A 41 -2.82 9.70 4.86
C PHE A 41 -4.11 8.90 4.74
N LEU A 42 -4.08 7.70 5.34
CA LEU A 42 -5.29 6.91 5.58
C LEU A 42 -5.69 7.11 7.03
N GLU A 43 -6.79 7.81 7.26
CA GLU A 43 -7.29 8.15 8.59
C GLU A 43 -7.92 6.94 9.27
N GLY A 44 -7.79 6.83 10.59
CA GLY A 44 -8.45 5.82 11.38
C GLY A 44 -7.77 4.45 11.38
N TYR A 45 -6.53 4.40 10.95
CA TYR A 45 -5.73 3.17 10.88
C TYR A 45 -4.32 3.42 11.39
N LYS A 46 -3.62 2.35 11.72
CA LYS A 46 -2.17 2.39 11.99
C LYS A 46 -1.48 1.26 11.25
N LEU A 47 -0.22 1.47 10.90
CA LEU A 47 0.61 0.46 10.24
C LEU A 47 0.99 -0.64 11.24
N SER A 48 0.90 -1.88 10.79
CA SER A 48 1.35 -3.04 11.55
C SER A 48 2.03 -4.03 10.60
N PHE A 49 2.67 -5.03 11.18
CA PHE A 49 3.25 -6.15 10.43
C PHE A 49 2.68 -7.43 11.00
N CYS A 50 2.15 -8.28 10.14
CA CYS A 50 1.44 -9.47 10.57
C CYS A 50 1.91 -10.70 9.81
N ALA A 51 1.73 -11.85 10.45
CA ALA A 51 2.14 -13.14 9.89
C ALA A 51 1.18 -13.57 8.79
N VAL A 52 1.73 -13.82 7.60
CA VAL A 52 1.01 -14.47 6.51
C VAL A 52 1.59 -15.85 6.26
N SER A 53 2.77 -16.10 6.82
CA SER A 53 3.45 -17.40 6.79
C SER A 53 4.19 -17.57 8.12
N ARG A 54 4.84 -18.71 8.30
CA ARG A 54 5.61 -18.98 9.52
C ARG A 54 6.90 -18.18 9.61
N SER A 55 7.33 -17.58 8.51
CA SER A 55 8.68 -17.04 8.41
C SER A 55 8.80 -15.57 8.78
N TYR A 56 7.90 -14.72 8.31
CA TYR A 56 8.06 -13.26 8.50
C TYR A 56 6.75 -12.53 8.30
N GLY A 57 6.74 -11.27 8.75
CA GLY A 57 5.56 -10.42 8.67
C GLY A 57 5.52 -9.60 7.39
N VAL A 58 4.33 -9.21 7.01
CA VAL A 58 4.06 -8.29 5.90
C VAL A 58 3.28 -7.09 6.42
N ALA A 59 3.38 -5.98 5.71
CA ALA A 59 2.70 -4.75 6.09
C ALA A 59 1.19 -4.91 6.01
N ASN A 60 0.51 -4.37 7.01
CA ASN A 60 -0.94 -4.32 7.09
C ASN A 60 -1.35 -3.03 7.78
N VAL A 61 -2.59 -2.64 7.65
CA VAL A 61 -3.16 -1.53 8.40
C VAL A 61 -4.31 -2.05 9.25
N VAL A 62 -4.35 -1.63 10.50
CA VAL A 62 -5.39 -2.03 11.46
C VAL A 62 -6.10 -0.80 11.98
N LYS A 63 -7.39 -0.92 12.24
CA LYS A 63 -8.19 0.20 12.72
C LYS A 63 -7.66 0.74 14.03
N LYS A 64 -7.51 2.05 14.09
CA LYS A 64 -7.08 2.76 15.29
C LYS A 64 -7.63 4.17 15.25
N SER A 65 -8.68 4.42 16.04
CA SER A 65 -9.31 5.74 16.12
C SER A 65 -8.27 6.79 16.52
N GLY A 66 -8.28 7.92 15.82
CA GLY A 66 -7.36 9.02 16.09
C GLY A 66 -5.96 8.87 15.49
N SER A 67 -5.68 7.75 14.81
CA SER A 67 -4.41 7.51 14.14
C SER A 67 -4.55 7.67 12.63
N LYS A 68 -3.42 7.78 11.94
CA LYS A 68 -3.39 7.81 10.47
C LYS A 68 -2.11 7.19 9.96
N VAL A 69 -2.19 6.63 8.77
CA VAL A 69 -1.06 5.96 8.12
C VAL A 69 -0.61 6.79 6.93
N PRO A 70 0.66 7.18 6.86
CA PRO A 70 1.16 7.87 5.67
C PRO A 70 1.30 6.89 4.52
N GLY A 71 1.05 7.38 3.32
CA GLY A 71 1.20 6.55 2.12
C GLY A 71 1.20 7.35 0.85
N GLY A 72 1.20 6.64 -0.28
CA GLY A 72 1.25 7.24 -1.60
C GLY A 72 0.05 6.89 -2.44
N LEU A 73 -0.44 7.87 -3.17
CA LEU A 73 -1.51 7.68 -4.14
C LEU A 73 -0.94 7.41 -5.51
N TRP A 74 -1.44 6.35 -6.13
CA TRP A 74 -1.09 5.95 -7.49
C TRP A 74 -2.34 5.92 -8.35
N GLU A 75 -2.20 6.39 -9.57
CA GLU A 75 -3.20 6.17 -10.60
C GLU A 75 -2.86 4.84 -11.27
N ILE A 76 -3.83 3.93 -11.37
CA ILE A 76 -3.62 2.59 -11.91
C ILE A 76 -4.69 2.26 -12.95
N SER A 77 -4.34 1.37 -13.88
CA SER A 77 -5.26 0.84 -14.89
C SER A 77 -5.97 -0.41 -14.36
N PRO A 78 -7.04 -0.88 -15.03
CA PRO A 78 -7.64 -2.17 -14.70
C PRO A 78 -6.65 -3.34 -14.79
N GLU A 79 -5.70 -3.30 -15.72
CA GLU A 79 -4.65 -4.31 -15.83
C GLU A 79 -3.70 -4.27 -14.64
N ASP A 80 -3.35 -3.07 -14.19
CA ASP A 80 -2.54 -2.88 -12.99
C ASP A 80 -3.25 -3.45 -11.77
N GLU A 81 -4.55 -3.24 -11.65
CA GLU A 81 -5.32 -3.77 -10.53
C GLU A 81 -5.26 -5.30 -10.50
N LYS A 82 -5.32 -5.96 -11.65
CA LYS A 82 -5.18 -7.41 -11.71
C LYS A 82 -3.83 -7.89 -11.21
N VAL A 83 -2.77 -7.18 -11.59
CA VAL A 83 -1.42 -7.49 -11.12
C VAL A 83 -1.33 -7.34 -9.60
N LEU A 84 -1.88 -6.25 -9.07
CA LEU A 84 -1.91 -6.02 -7.62
C LEU A 84 -2.73 -7.09 -6.90
N ASP A 85 -3.88 -7.47 -7.45
CA ASP A 85 -4.71 -8.53 -6.89
C ASP A 85 -3.91 -9.84 -6.74
N ASP A 86 -3.17 -10.21 -7.78
CA ASP A 86 -2.35 -11.42 -7.74
C ASP A 86 -1.24 -11.30 -6.71
N TYR A 87 -0.56 -10.16 -6.69
CA TYR A 87 0.54 -9.92 -5.75
C TYR A 87 0.05 -9.97 -4.30
N GLU A 88 -1.11 -9.38 -4.02
CA GLU A 88 -1.67 -9.34 -2.67
C GLU A 88 -2.41 -10.62 -2.28
N GLY A 89 -2.57 -11.55 -3.21
CA GLY A 89 -3.34 -12.77 -2.95
C GLY A 89 -4.82 -12.48 -2.69
N TYR A 90 -5.36 -11.51 -3.40
CA TYR A 90 -6.77 -11.16 -3.28
C TYR A 90 -7.64 -12.22 -3.97
N PRO A 91 -8.75 -12.66 -3.39
CA PRO A 91 -9.33 -12.20 -2.11
C PRO A 91 -8.93 -13.06 -0.90
N SER A 92 -8.08 -14.07 -1.08
CA SER A 92 -7.80 -15.07 -0.04
C SER A 92 -7.00 -14.52 1.13
N LEU A 93 -5.97 -13.72 0.86
CA LEU A 93 -5.10 -13.16 1.88
C LEU A 93 -5.51 -11.72 2.19
N TYR A 94 -5.28 -10.81 1.25
CA TYR A 94 -5.72 -9.42 1.40
C TYR A 94 -7.12 -9.26 0.84
N THR A 95 -7.87 -8.36 1.45
CA THR A 95 -9.16 -7.90 0.94
C THR A 95 -9.05 -6.46 0.51
N LYS A 96 -10.05 -5.96 -0.21
CA LYS A 96 -10.09 -4.59 -0.71
C LYS A 96 -11.01 -3.74 0.15
N GLU A 97 -10.58 -2.52 0.41
CA GLU A 97 -11.40 -1.48 1.03
C GLU A 97 -11.20 -0.20 0.25
N TYR A 98 -12.05 0.78 0.54
CA TYR A 98 -12.03 2.05 -0.15
C TYR A 98 -12.20 3.17 0.86
N PHE A 99 -11.55 4.31 0.58
CA PHE A 99 -11.82 5.54 1.32
C PHE A 99 -11.94 6.68 0.33
N GLU A 100 -12.45 7.82 0.79
CA GLU A 100 -12.59 8.99 -0.05
C GLU A 100 -11.44 9.96 0.18
N HIS A 101 -10.88 10.45 -0.92
CA HIS A 101 -9.87 11.49 -0.91
C HIS A 101 -10.26 12.51 -1.97
N ASN A 102 -10.55 13.76 -1.55
CA ASN A 102 -11.02 14.82 -2.44
C ASN A 102 -12.20 14.37 -3.32
N ALA A 103 -13.18 13.74 -2.67
CA ALA A 103 -14.40 13.21 -3.31
C ALA A 103 -14.15 12.07 -4.30
N GLU A 104 -12.94 11.53 -4.34
CA GLU A 104 -12.61 10.39 -5.17
C GLU A 104 -12.44 9.13 -4.33
N LYS A 105 -12.88 8.00 -4.88
CA LYS A 105 -12.79 6.69 -4.25
C LYS A 105 -11.39 6.13 -4.44
N VAL A 106 -10.75 5.73 -3.34
CA VAL A 106 -9.38 5.23 -3.34
C VAL A 106 -9.35 3.81 -2.81
N LEU A 107 -8.75 2.90 -3.57
CA LEU A 107 -8.58 1.50 -3.22
C LEU A 107 -7.38 1.31 -2.29
N PHE A 108 -7.52 0.44 -1.29
CA PHE A 108 -6.37 -0.08 -0.56
C PHE A 108 -6.61 -1.53 -0.17
N TYR A 109 -5.53 -2.27 0.08
CA TYR A 109 -5.60 -3.67 0.48
C TYR A 109 -5.28 -3.80 1.96
N LEU A 110 -5.99 -4.70 2.64
CA LEU A 110 -5.68 -4.99 4.05
C LEU A 110 -6.09 -6.43 4.38
N ILE A 111 -5.48 -6.94 5.43
CA ILE A 111 -5.82 -8.26 5.97
C ILE A 111 -6.81 -8.03 7.11
N LYS A 112 -8.04 -8.49 6.93
CA LYS A 112 -9.12 -8.30 7.92
C LYS A 112 -9.25 -9.44 8.90
N ARG A 113 -8.88 -10.65 8.47
CA ARG A 113 -9.02 -11.82 9.34
C ARG A 113 -8.07 -11.70 10.54
N LYS A 114 -8.36 -12.46 11.60
CA LYS A 114 -7.48 -12.52 12.75
C LYS A 114 -6.10 -13.01 12.35
N PHE A 115 -5.07 -12.34 12.86
CA PHE A 115 -3.68 -12.64 12.56
C PHE A 115 -2.81 -12.38 13.78
N GLU A 116 -1.58 -12.89 13.75
CA GLU A 116 -0.56 -12.60 14.75
C GLU A 116 0.38 -11.53 14.20
N TYR A 117 0.89 -10.68 15.10
CA TYR A 117 1.95 -9.74 14.73
C TYR A 117 3.24 -10.51 14.52
N LYS A 118 4.00 -10.12 13.51
CA LYS A 118 5.22 -10.82 13.15
C LYS A 118 6.25 -9.86 12.61
N ARG A 119 7.51 -10.09 13.01
CA ARG A 119 8.63 -9.28 12.56
C ARG A 119 8.84 -9.43 11.06
N PRO A 120 8.94 -8.31 10.32
CA PRO A 120 9.24 -8.36 8.88
C PRO A 120 10.72 -8.65 8.63
N LEU A 121 11.04 -9.13 7.42
CA LEU A 121 12.43 -9.29 6.99
C LEU A 121 13.09 -7.93 6.77
N ARG A 122 14.37 -7.85 7.04
CA ARG A 122 15.13 -6.61 6.90
C ARG A 122 15.07 -6.04 5.48
N ARG A 123 15.25 -6.85 4.45
CA ARG A 123 15.20 -6.34 3.07
C ARG A 123 13.81 -5.84 2.67
N TYR A 124 12.76 -6.43 3.24
CA TYR A 124 11.40 -5.93 3.04
C TYR A 124 11.22 -4.56 3.68
N VAL A 125 11.74 -4.40 4.89
CA VAL A 125 11.76 -3.10 5.59
C VAL A 125 12.55 -2.07 4.78
N ASP A 126 13.70 -2.46 4.24
CA ASP A 126 14.54 -1.55 3.45
C ASP A 126 13.80 -1.07 2.19
N THR A 127 13.04 -1.96 1.55
CA THR A 127 12.20 -1.60 0.39
C THR A 127 11.15 -0.57 0.79
N ILE A 128 10.49 -0.77 1.92
CA ILE A 128 9.49 0.18 2.44
C ILE A 128 10.15 1.51 2.78
N ASN A 129 11.29 1.48 3.45
CA ASN A 129 12.01 2.69 3.83
C ASN A 129 12.41 3.53 2.62
N GLU A 130 12.89 2.89 1.56
CA GLU A 130 13.18 3.57 0.31
C GLU A 130 11.91 4.18 -0.28
N GLY A 131 10.79 3.47 -0.18
CA GLY A 131 9.49 3.99 -0.60
C GLY A 131 9.06 5.23 0.18
N TYR A 132 9.34 5.26 1.48
CA TYR A 132 9.09 6.45 2.30
C TYR A 132 9.88 7.64 1.76
N MET A 133 11.12 7.42 1.35
CA MET A 133 11.93 8.47 0.74
C MET A 133 11.39 8.89 -0.62
N ASN A 134 11.00 7.94 -1.45
CA ASN A 134 10.43 8.23 -2.78
C ASN A 134 9.17 9.10 -2.68
N CYS A 135 8.35 8.87 -1.67
CA CYS A 135 7.07 9.56 -1.48
C CYS A 135 7.17 10.75 -0.52
N ASP A 136 8.37 11.07 -0.06
CA ASP A 136 8.60 12.15 0.90
C ASP A 136 7.73 12.02 2.16
N LEU A 137 7.70 10.81 2.72
CA LEU A 137 6.96 10.53 3.95
C LEU A 137 7.86 10.69 5.17
N ASP A 138 7.24 10.91 6.33
CA ASP A 138 7.94 11.03 7.60
C ASP A 138 8.47 9.65 8.03
N ARG A 139 9.77 9.43 7.90
CA ARG A 139 10.43 8.19 8.28
C ARG A 139 10.36 7.91 9.77
N GLU A 140 10.14 8.93 10.57
CA GLU A 140 9.97 8.77 12.02
C GLU A 140 8.73 7.93 12.33
N TYR A 141 7.67 8.06 11.53
CA TYR A 141 6.50 7.21 11.68
C TYR A 141 6.88 5.73 11.51
N LEU A 142 7.61 5.40 10.46
CA LEU A 142 8.04 4.03 10.19
C LEU A 142 8.97 3.53 11.29
N ARG A 143 9.94 4.34 11.71
CA ARG A 143 10.87 4.00 12.78
C ARG A 143 10.13 3.61 14.05
N LYS A 144 9.16 4.41 14.47
CA LYS A 144 8.37 4.15 15.67
C LYS A 144 7.56 2.86 15.56
N ARG A 145 7.02 2.57 14.38
CA ARG A 145 6.27 1.32 14.19
C ARG A 145 7.18 0.10 14.25
N LEU A 146 8.40 0.20 13.72
CA LEU A 146 9.36 -0.90 13.67
C LEU A 146 10.00 -1.23 15.03
N ILE A 147 10.09 -0.26 15.91
CA ILE A 147 10.63 -0.47 17.26
C ILE A 147 9.91 -1.61 17.98
N HIS A 148 8.60 -1.70 17.81
CA HIS A 148 7.79 -2.77 18.43
C HIS A 148 8.20 -4.17 17.97
N TYR A 149 8.89 -4.27 16.84
CA TYR A 149 9.36 -5.53 16.26
C TYR A 149 10.87 -5.70 16.43
N GLY A 150 11.51 -4.81 17.20
CA GLY A 150 12.95 -4.89 17.44
C GLY A 150 13.81 -4.53 16.24
N ILE A 151 13.30 -3.70 15.33
CA ILE A 151 14.02 -3.30 14.11
C ILE A 151 14.38 -1.83 14.19
N GLU A 152 15.64 -1.52 13.90
CA GLU A 152 16.11 -0.15 13.78
C GLU A 152 16.31 0.21 12.31
N LEU A 153 15.99 1.47 11.95
CA LEU A 153 16.23 1.98 10.61
C LEU A 153 17.64 2.56 10.50
#